data_7fd4a0faa8d161c51e328cc9327a03d5
#
_entry.id   7fd4a0faa8d161c51e328cc9327a03d5
#
_cell.length_a   1.000
_cell.length_b   1.000
_cell.length_c   1.000
_cell.angle_alpha   90.00
_cell.angle_beta   90.00
_cell.angle_gamma   90.00
#
_symmetry.space_group_name_H-M   'P 1'
#
loop_
_entity.id
_entity.type
_entity.pdbx_description
1 polymer ?
#
loop_
_entity_poly.entity_id
_entity_poly.type
_entity_poly.pdbx_seq_one_letter_code
_entity_poly.pdbx_strand_id
1 'polypeptide(L)'
;MGVSAYEPKVALDGGINGTEILMKVIKNSSVLLKNNGKLIIEIGINQKYKLINFLKKNNFFINKVIKDLANRDRCIVSTKNS
;
A
#
# COMPACT_ATOMS: atom_id res chain seq x y z
N MET A 1 3.92 10.36 -14.78
CA MET A 1 3.57 10.15 -14.21
C MET A 1 3.27 9.37 -13.80
N GLY A 2 3.38 9.15 -13.57
CA GLY A 2 3.11 8.53 -13.22
C GLY A 2 2.36 8.08 -12.83
N VAL A 3 2.08 7.75 -12.75
CA VAL A 3 1.33 7.41 -12.38
C VAL A 3 0.75 7.60 -11.66
N SER A 4 1.23 8.07 -11.53
CA SER A 4 0.61 8.51 -10.71
C SER A 4 -0.58 8.64 -10.94
N ALA A 5 -0.78 8.55 -11.87
CA ALA A 5 -1.99 8.64 -12.27
C ALA A 5 -2.73 7.77 -11.52
N TYR A 6 -2.31 6.96 -10.91
CA TYR A 6 -2.96 6.17 -10.52
C TYR A 6 -2.73 5.69 -9.40
N GLU A 7 -3.22 6.08 -8.50
CA GLU A 7 -3.10 5.60 -7.35
C GLU A 7 -4.29 5.33 -6.79
N PRO A 8 -4.68 4.22 -6.64
CA PRO A 8 -5.84 3.90 -5.97
C PRO A 8 -5.60 4.31 -4.56
N LYS A 9 -6.23 5.31 -4.11
CA LYS A 9 -6.12 5.63 -2.83
C LYS A 9 -7.19 5.02 -2.14
N VAL A 10 -7.01 4.10 -1.31
CA VAL A 10 -8.02 3.49 -0.52
C VAL A 10 -7.90 4.00 0.87
N ALA A 11 -8.82 4.83 1.26
CA ALA A 11 -8.81 5.35 2.59
C ALA A 11 -9.70 4.47 3.44
N LEU A 12 -9.13 3.52 4.10
CA LEU A 12 -9.91 2.68 4.93
C LEU A 12 -9.67 3.03 6.35
N ASP A 13 -10.74 2.93 7.15
CA ASP A 13 -10.66 3.29 8.49
C ASP A 13 -9.97 2.23 9.20
N GLY A 14 -8.95 1.80 9.08
CA GLY A 14 -8.23 0.87 9.87
C GLY A 14 -9.06 -0.16 10.62
N GLY A 15 -10.25 -0.38 10.18
CA GLY A 15 -11.13 -1.28 10.87
C GLY A 15 -10.64 -2.71 10.86
N ILE A 16 -11.36 -3.56 11.56
CA ILE A 16 -10.97 -4.92 11.72
C ILE A 16 -10.74 -5.62 10.39
N ASN A 17 -11.56 -5.32 9.41
CA ASN A 17 -11.45 -5.96 8.13
C ASN A 17 -10.60 -5.19 7.13
N GLY A 18 -9.99 -4.12 7.58
CA GLY A 18 -9.21 -3.27 6.69
C GLY A 18 -8.06 -4.00 6.05
N THR A 19 -7.42 -4.89 6.79
CA THR A 19 -6.27 -5.60 6.27
C THR A 19 -6.65 -6.48 5.09
N GLU A 20 -7.76 -7.18 5.19
CA GLU A 20 -8.18 -8.05 4.09
C GLU A 20 -8.51 -7.27 2.85
N ILE A 21 -9.18 -6.14 3.02
CA ILE A 21 -9.52 -5.29 1.88
C ILE A 21 -8.25 -4.74 1.24
N LEU A 22 -7.30 -4.30 2.07
CA LEU A 22 -6.05 -3.79 1.55
C LEU A 22 -5.26 -4.87 0.82
N MET A 23 -5.30 -6.09 1.31
CA MET A 23 -4.63 -7.19 0.63
C MET A 23 -5.24 -7.45 -0.74
N LYS A 24 -6.56 -7.33 -0.86
CA LYS A 24 -7.21 -7.45 -2.16
C LYS A 24 -6.80 -6.32 -3.10
N VAL A 25 -6.72 -5.10 -2.58
CA VAL A 25 -6.28 -3.96 -3.36
C VAL A 25 -4.86 -4.18 -3.86
N ILE A 26 -3.98 -4.65 -2.99
CA ILE A 26 -2.60 -4.91 -3.36
C ILE A 26 -2.52 -5.97 -4.46
N LYS A 27 -3.27 -7.04 -4.30
CA LYS A 27 -3.24 -8.11 -5.28
C LYS A 27 -3.76 -7.65 -6.63
N ASN A 28 -4.86 -6.91 -6.63
CA ASN A 28 -5.41 -6.37 -7.87
C ASN A 28 -4.45 -5.36 -8.49
N SER A 29 -3.84 -4.52 -7.69
CA SER A 29 -2.90 -3.53 -8.19
C SER A 29 -1.66 -4.18 -8.79
N SER A 30 -1.24 -5.32 -8.25
CA SER A 30 -0.07 -6.00 -8.78
C SER A 30 -0.29 -6.47 -10.21
N VAL A 31 -1.54 -6.68 -10.59
CA VAL A 31 -1.88 -7.08 -11.95
C VAL A 31 -2.11 -5.86 -12.84
N LEU A 32 -2.75 -4.84 -12.28
CA LEU A 32 -3.16 -3.70 -13.08
C LEU A 32 -2.10 -2.63 -13.27
N LEU A 33 -1.22 -2.47 -12.29
CA LEU A 33 -0.22 -1.42 -12.40
C LEU A 33 0.92 -1.83 -13.31
N LYS A 34 1.39 -0.85 -14.08
CA LYS A 34 2.55 -1.08 -14.90
C LYS A 34 3.79 -1.11 -14.03
N ASN A 35 4.85 -1.61 -14.61
CA ASN A 35 6.15 -1.55 -14.00
C ASN A 35 6.45 -0.12 -13.60
N ASN A 36 6.95 0.09 -12.43
CA ASN A 36 7.25 1.37 -11.86
C ASN A 36 6.02 2.19 -11.46
N GLY A 37 4.84 1.63 -11.55
CA GLY A 37 3.64 2.27 -11.02
C GLY A 37 3.69 2.35 -9.51
N LYS A 38 3.04 3.36 -8.94
CA LYS A 38 3.06 3.54 -7.50
C LYS A 38 1.75 3.13 -6.88
N LEU A 39 1.84 2.53 -5.72
CA LEU A 39 0.66 2.21 -4.93
C LEU A 39 0.87 2.79 -3.53
N ILE A 40 -0.06 3.64 -3.11
CA ILE A 40 -0.01 4.24 -1.79
C ILE A 40 -1.24 3.77 -1.04
N ILE A 41 -1.04 3.15 0.11
CA ILE A 41 -2.16 2.68 0.91
C ILE A 41 -2.10 3.28 2.30
N GLU A 42 -3.27 3.56 2.86
CA GLU A 42 -3.38 4.04 4.21
C GLU A 42 -3.57 2.83 5.10
N ILE A 43 -2.91 2.82 6.23
CA ILE A 43 -2.93 1.66 7.12
C ILE A 43 -3.39 2.06 8.50
N GLY A 44 -3.87 1.08 9.22
CA GLY A 44 -4.24 1.27 10.62
C GLY A 44 -3.15 0.79 11.55
N ILE A 45 -3.46 0.84 12.83
CA ILE A 45 -2.51 0.44 13.84
C ILE A 45 -2.20 -1.04 13.69
N ASN A 46 -0.93 -1.36 13.81
CA ASN A 46 -0.45 -2.74 13.79
C ASN A 46 -0.64 -3.48 12.46
N GLN A 47 -0.84 -2.75 11.38
CA GLN A 47 -0.98 -3.38 10.07
C GLN A 47 0.29 -3.31 9.24
N LYS A 48 1.25 -2.51 9.65
CA LYS A 48 2.41 -2.21 8.83
C LYS A 48 3.18 -3.45 8.35
N TYR A 49 3.61 -4.28 9.26
CA TYR A 49 4.48 -5.38 8.87
C TYR A 49 3.77 -6.41 8.02
N LYS A 50 2.52 -6.66 8.34
CA LYS A 50 1.75 -7.62 7.55
C LYS A 50 1.57 -7.15 6.13
N LEU A 51 1.26 -5.87 5.96
CA LEU A 51 1.04 -5.31 4.63
C LEU A 51 2.34 -5.15 3.85
N ILE A 52 3.43 -4.80 4.53
CA ILE A 52 4.72 -4.73 3.86
C ILE A 52 5.11 -6.11 3.33
N ASN A 53 4.92 -7.15 4.13
CA ASN A 53 5.25 -8.49 3.67
C ASN A 53 4.39 -8.90 2.47
N PHE A 54 3.12 -8.54 2.51
CA PHE A 54 2.22 -8.87 1.41
C PHE A 54 2.57 -8.09 0.15
N LEU A 55 2.94 -6.82 0.30
CA LEU A 55 3.38 -6.01 -0.83
C LEU A 55 4.61 -6.65 -1.48
N LYS A 56 5.58 -7.05 -0.68
CA LYS A 56 6.78 -7.67 -1.21
C LYS A 56 6.48 -8.98 -1.94
N LYS A 57 5.52 -9.75 -1.43
CA LYS A 57 5.14 -10.98 -2.08
C LYS A 57 4.49 -10.74 -3.43
N ASN A 58 3.92 -9.57 -3.63
CA ASN A 58 3.26 -9.22 -4.87
C ASN A 58 4.09 -8.30 -5.74
N ASN A 59 5.41 -8.36 -5.55
CA ASN A 59 6.35 -7.63 -6.38
C ASN A 59 6.31 -6.12 -6.25
N PHE A 60 6.05 -5.66 -5.03
CA PHE A 60 6.14 -4.23 -4.75
C PHE A 60 7.40 -3.94 -3.94
N PHE A 61 8.06 -2.87 -4.30
CA PHE A 61 9.21 -2.38 -3.57
C PHE A 61 8.73 -1.29 -2.62
N ILE A 62 9.11 -1.37 -1.37
CA ILE A 62 8.65 -0.41 -0.38
C ILE A 62 9.55 0.81 -0.41
N ASN A 63 9.00 1.95 -0.79
CA ASN A 63 9.76 3.17 -0.85
C ASN A 63 9.91 3.81 0.53
N LYS A 64 8.80 3.94 1.23
CA LYS A 64 8.82 4.52 2.56
C LYS A 64 7.50 4.31 3.28
N VAL A 65 7.52 4.53 4.57
CA VAL A 65 6.31 4.53 5.38
C VAL A 65 6.18 5.94 5.93
N ILE A 66 5.03 6.56 5.74
CA ILE A 66 4.78 7.92 6.19
C ILE A 66 4.08 7.87 7.53
N LYS A 67 4.55 8.67 8.45
CA LYS A 67 3.97 8.74 9.78
C LYS A 67 3.19 10.03 9.96
N ASP A 68 2.22 9.98 10.86
CA ASP A 68 1.47 11.20 11.18
C ASP A 68 2.21 12.00 12.25
N LEU A 69 1.60 13.08 12.68
CA LEU A 69 2.22 13.96 13.68
C LEU A 69 2.40 13.29 15.02
N ALA A 70 1.64 12.26 15.29
CA ALA A 70 1.78 11.50 16.53
C ALA A 70 2.77 10.36 16.37
N ASN A 71 3.53 10.34 15.26
CA ASN A 71 4.56 9.35 15.00
C ASN A 71 3.98 7.94 14.79
N ARG A 72 2.75 7.86 14.31
CA ARG A 72 2.13 6.57 14.01
C ARG A 72 2.19 6.32 12.52
N ASP A 73 2.44 5.07 12.13
CA ASP A 73 2.51 4.70 10.74
C ASP A 73 1.14 4.88 10.09
N ARG A 74 1.07 5.64 9.01
CA ARG A 74 -0.22 5.94 8.38
C ARG A 74 -0.31 5.51 6.92
N CYS A 75 0.77 5.59 6.19
CA CYS A 75 0.74 5.23 4.78
C CYS A 75 1.98 4.46 4.38
N ILE A 76 1.82 3.54 3.45
CA ILE A 76 2.95 2.84 2.85
C ILE A 76 3.00 3.25 1.39
N VAL A 77 4.15 3.75 0.96
CA VAL A 77 4.39 4.10 -0.43
C VAL A 77 5.22 3.01 -1.06
N SER A 78 4.73 2.44 -2.15
CA SER A 78 5.41 1.33 -2.80
C SER A 78 5.43 1.50 -4.31
N THR A 79 6.33 0.80 -4.96
CA THR A 79 6.49 0.85 -6.42
C THR A 79 6.40 -0.57 -6.96
N LYS A 80 5.67 -0.72 -8.06
CA LYS A 80 5.52 -2.03 -8.67
C LYS A 80 6.81 -2.42 -9.38
N ASN A 81 7.30 -3.61 -9.06
CA ASN A 81 8.42 -4.18 -9.77
C ASN A 81 7.87 -5.23 -10.70
N SER A 82 8.42 -5.40 -11.81
CA SER A 82 7.93 -6.41 -12.74
C SER A 82 8.32 -7.81 -12.34
#